data_fe9c74f4cc15553cd2da712ac5f1ab2f
#
_entry.id   fe9c74f4cc15553cd2da712ac5f1ab2f
#
_cell.length_a   1.000
_cell.length_b   1.000
_cell.length_c   1.000
_cell.angle_alpha   90.00
_cell.angle_beta   90.00
_cell.angle_gamma   90.00
#
_symmetry.space_group_name_H-M   'P 1'
#
loop_
_entity.id
_entity.type
_entity.pdbx_description
1 polymer ?
#
loop_
_entity_poly.entity_id
_entity_poly.type
_entity_poly.pdbx_seq_one_letter_code
_entity_poly.pdbx_strand_id
1 'polypeptide(L)'
;KIPYTSCSAFCSALTFNKQACKLYLKEYGIPMAGNILFRRENMPDTDSILSKTGLPCFVKPNDSGSSFGVSKVKTREELPAAIETAFSESGEVMVESFMNGREVACGVVRANGKGIVLPVTEIISSNEFFDYEAKYTPGKSQEVTPAEMPDDLINRIQVLSSRVYEILGCKGIVRVDFIVVDDNPFFLEINTVPGMTMESIIPRQANAAGIGLEDLYSMVIEDLF
;
A
#
# COMPACT_ATOMS: atom_id res chain seq x y z
N LYS A 1 26.80 12.68 -11.90
CA LYS A 1 25.52 12.15 -11.41
C LYS A 1 24.97 13.11 -10.38
N ILE A 2 23.68 13.41 -10.45
CA ILE A 2 23.01 14.24 -9.44
C ILE A 2 22.44 13.28 -8.41
N PRO A 3 22.75 13.42 -7.11
CA PRO A 3 22.12 12.65 -6.04
C PRO A 3 20.61 12.94 -5.96
N TYR A 4 19.83 11.95 -5.57
CA TYR A 4 18.38 12.08 -5.35
C TYR A 4 17.92 11.19 -4.19
N THR A 5 16.86 11.59 -3.50
CA THR A 5 16.41 11.00 -2.24
C THR A 5 15.35 9.89 -2.40
N SER A 6 14.74 9.75 -3.56
CA SER A 6 13.69 8.75 -3.82
C SER A 6 14.25 7.38 -4.20
N CYS A 7 13.38 6.38 -4.27
CA CYS A 7 13.70 5.05 -4.76
C CYS A 7 14.28 5.08 -6.19
N SER A 8 15.07 4.06 -6.55
CA SER A 8 15.58 3.90 -7.91
C SER A 8 14.45 3.73 -8.92
N ALA A 9 14.73 4.00 -10.20
CA ALA A 9 13.77 3.79 -11.28
C ALA A 9 13.28 2.34 -11.32
N PHE A 10 14.15 1.35 -11.05
CA PHE A 10 13.78 -0.05 -10.97
C PHE A 10 12.81 -0.33 -9.81
N CYS A 11 13.15 0.13 -8.60
CA CYS A 11 12.29 -0.04 -7.43
C CYS A 11 10.93 0.63 -7.65
N SER A 12 10.90 1.85 -8.17
CA SER A 12 9.66 2.59 -8.46
C SER A 12 8.79 1.89 -9.51
N ALA A 13 9.40 1.36 -10.58
CA ALA A 13 8.66 0.61 -11.60
C ALA A 13 8.11 -0.72 -11.05
N LEU A 14 8.91 -1.44 -10.28
CA LEU A 14 8.50 -2.70 -9.63
C LEU A 14 7.33 -2.48 -8.68
N THR A 15 7.39 -1.44 -7.84
CA THR A 15 6.36 -1.15 -6.85
C THR A 15 5.09 -0.55 -7.45
N PHE A 16 5.19 0.14 -8.58
CA PHE A 16 4.04 0.68 -9.31
C PHE A 16 3.18 -0.43 -9.96
N ASN A 17 3.83 -1.51 -10.45
CA ASN A 17 3.14 -2.69 -10.93
C ASN A 17 2.78 -3.60 -9.75
N LYS A 18 1.50 -3.60 -9.36
CA LYS A 18 1.01 -4.30 -8.16
C LYS A 18 1.32 -5.80 -8.18
N GLN A 19 1.11 -6.46 -9.32
CA GLN A 19 1.36 -7.90 -9.44
C GLN A 19 2.84 -8.25 -9.37
N ALA A 20 3.70 -7.49 -10.06
CA ALA A 20 5.14 -7.70 -10.03
C ALA A 20 5.69 -7.52 -8.60
N CYS A 21 5.26 -6.48 -7.91
CA CYS A 21 5.62 -6.24 -6.52
C CYS A 21 5.19 -7.41 -5.61
N LYS A 22 3.92 -7.84 -5.72
CA LYS A 22 3.39 -8.96 -4.93
C LYS A 22 4.11 -10.27 -5.22
N LEU A 23 4.37 -10.60 -6.48
CA LEU A 23 5.10 -11.80 -6.85
C LEU A 23 6.52 -11.78 -6.29
N TYR A 24 7.21 -10.64 -6.41
CA TYR A 24 8.56 -10.49 -5.87
C TYR A 24 8.58 -10.69 -4.34
N LEU A 25 7.68 -10.02 -3.60
CA LEU A 25 7.59 -10.13 -2.15
C LEU A 25 7.14 -11.52 -1.66
N LYS A 26 6.35 -12.23 -2.46
CA LYS A 26 5.89 -13.60 -2.15
C LYS A 26 7.03 -14.58 -1.99
N GLU A 27 8.09 -14.44 -2.80
CA GLU A 27 9.30 -15.30 -2.71
C GLU A 27 10.02 -15.15 -1.36
N TYR A 28 9.80 -14.05 -0.66
CA TYR A 28 10.34 -13.79 0.68
C TYR A 28 9.35 -14.09 1.81
N GLY A 29 8.22 -14.71 1.49
CA GLY A 29 7.21 -15.11 2.48
C GLY A 29 6.43 -13.93 3.08
N ILE A 30 6.31 -12.79 2.37
CA ILE A 30 5.47 -11.68 2.82
C ILE A 30 3.99 -12.06 2.64
N PRO A 31 3.18 -12.07 3.71
CA PRO A 31 1.77 -12.43 3.63
C PRO A 31 0.97 -11.38 2.87
N MET A 32 0.06 -11.82 2.00
CA MET A 32 -0.80 -10.95 1.18
C MET A 32 -2.06 -11.68 0.73
N ALA A 33 -3.07 -10.93 0.27
CA ALA A 33 -4.29 -11.51 -0.29
C ALA A 33 -4.01 -12.32 -1.57
N GLY A 34 -4.82 -13.37 -1.75
CA GLY A 34 -4.87 -14.11 -3.02
C GLY A 34 -5.38 -13.22 -4.16
N ASN A 35 -4.80 -13.37 -5.35
CA ASN A 35 -5.20 -12.58 -6.50
C ASN A 35 -5.09 -13.35 -7.81
N ILE A 36 -5.68 -12.80 -8.87
CA ILE A 36 -5.51 -13.21 -10.25
C ILE A 36 -5.30 -11.98 -11.12
N LEU A 37 -4.32 -12.04 -12.03
CA LEU A 37 -4.04 -11.03 -13.04
C LEU A 37 -4.39 -11.54 -14.41
N PHE A 38 -4.97 -10.69 -15.26
CA PHE A 38 -5.24 -11.00 -16.66
C PHE A 38 -5.27 -9.75 -17.54
N ARG A 39 -5.16 -9.96 -18.82
CA ARG A 39 -5.36 -8.97 -19.88
C ARG A 39 -6.67 -9.26 -20.61
N ARG A 40 -7.13 -8.33 -21.43
CA ARG A 40 -8.38 -8.46 -22.19
C ARG A 40 -8.37 -9.68 -23.11
N GLU A 41 -7.23 -10.00 -23.71
CA GLU A 41 -7.07 -11.11 -24.66
C GLU A 41 -7.13 -12.50 -24.00
N ASN A 42 -6.85 -12.58 -22.71
CA ASN A 42 -6.81 -13.85 -21.97
C ASN A 42 -7.64 -13.81 -20.68
N MET A 43 -8.71 -12.99 -20.69
CA MET A 43 -9.60 -12.83 -19.53
C MET A 43 -10.29 -14.16 -19.21
N PRO A 44 -10.14 -14.69 -17.97
CA PRO A 44 -10.86 -15.87 -17.53
C PRO A 44 -12.36 -15.61 -17.43
N ASP A 45 -13.16 -16.66 -17.46
CA ASP A 45 -14.58 -16.56 -17.13
C ASP A 45 -14.82 -16.17 -15.66
N THR A 46 -16.00 -15.66 -15.38
CA THR A 46 -16.39 -15.19 -14.05
C THR A 46 -16.23 -16.27 -12.96
N ASP A 47 -16.56 -17.55 -13.28
CA ASP A 47 -16.46 -18.64 -12.30
C ASP A 47 -15.00 -18.92 -11.95
N SER A 48 -14.13 -18.92 -12.94
CA SER A 48 -12.69 -19.07 -12.76
C SER A 48 -12.09 -17.96 -11.89
N ILE A 49 -12.53 -16.72 -12.08
CA ILE A 49 -12.09 -15.58 -11.24
C ILE A 49 -12.58 -15.79 -9.82
N LEU A 50 -13.89 -15.97 -9.61
CA LEU A 50 -14.50 -16.06 -8.29
C LEU A 50 -14.07 -17.31 -7.51
N SER A 51 -13.73 -18.41 -8.19
CA SER A 51 -13.18 -19.59 -7.51
C SER A 51 -11.84 -19.31 -6.81
N LYS A 52 -11.06 -18.34 -7.29
CA LYS A 52 -9.76 -17.95 -6.71
C LYS A 52 -9.87 -16.82 -5.69
N THR A 53 -10.78 -15.88 -5.90
CA THR A 53 -10.85 -14.66 -5.09
C THR A 53 -12.00 -14.64 -4.10
N GLY A 54 -13.07 -15.38 -4.37
CA GLY A 54 -14.31 -15.31 -3.59
C GLY A 54 -15.05 -13.98 -3.80
N LEU A 55 -16.09 -13.77 -3.00
CA LEU A 55 -16.82 -12.52 -2.85
C LEU A 55 -16.93 -12.18 -1.35
N PRO A 56 -16.87 -10.91 -0.98
CA PRO A 56 -16.52 -9.77 -1.85
C PRO A 56 -15.08 -9.86 -2.34
N CYS A 57 -14.78 -9.16 -3.46
CA CYS A 57 -13.42 -9.02 -3.98
C CYS A 57 -13.16 -7.57 -4.44
N PHE A 58 -11.89 -7.23 -4.65
CA PHE A 58 -11.50 -5.99 -5.27
C PHE A 58 -11.05 -6.20 -6.71
N VAL A 59 -11.56 -5.37 -7.62
CA VAL A 59 -11.07 -5.27 -8.99
C VAL A 59 -10.27 -4.00 -9.13
N LYS A 60 -9.05 -4.06 -9.62
CA LYS A 60 -8.14 -2.92 -9.69
C LYS A 60 -7.25 -2.97 -10.93
N PRO A 61 -6.91 -1.80 -11.50
CA PRO A 61 -5.83 -1.70 -12.49
C PRO A 61 -4.51 -2.18 -11.87
N ASN A 62 -3.69 -2.88 -12.65
CA ASN A 62 -2.40 -3.37 -12.15
C ASN A 62 -1.38 -2.24 -11.91
N ASP A 63 -1.38 -1.22 -12.77
CA ASP A 63 -0.45 -0.09 -12.79
C ASP A 63 -1.19 1.26 -12.75
N SER A 64 -1.88 1.52 -11.65
CA SER A 64 -2.57 2.79 -11.39
C SER A 64 -2.32 3.25 -9.97
N GLY A 65 -2.44 4.55 -9.74
CA GLY A 65 -2.32 5.20 -8.44
C GLY A 65 -3.65 5.74 -7.91
N SER A 66 -3.64 6.24 -6.68
CA SER A 66 -4.74 6.99 -6.05
C SER A 66 -6.12 6.29 -6.09
N SER A 67 -6.14 4.97 -6.11
CA SER A 67 -7.36 4.14 -6.20
C SER A 67 -8.25 4.40 -7.44
N PHE A 68 -7.72 5.03 -8.50
CA PHE A 68 -8.46 5.16 -9.76
C PHE A 68 -8.74 3.78 -10.36
N GLY A 69 -9.98 3.58 -10.84
CA GLY A 69 -10.41 2.32 -11.43
C GLY A 69 -10.59 1.15 -10.45
N VAL A 70 -10.47 1.38 -9.14
CA VAL A 70 -10.66 0.35 -8.11
C VAL A 70 -12.14 0.23 -7.76
N SER A 71 -12.65 -1.00 -7.76
CA SER A 71 -14.03 -1.32 -7.39
C SER A 71 -14.08 -2.47 -6.39
N LYS A 72 -14.91 -2.33 -5.35
CA LYS A 72 -15.30 -3.43 -4.47
C LYS A 72 -16.54 -4.12 -5.06
N VAL A 73 -16.40 -5.38 -5.37
CA VAL A 73 -17.44 -6.22 -5.98
C VAL A 73 -18.03 -7.11 -4.91
N LYS A 74 -19.34 -7.02 -4.69
CA LYS A 74 -20.07 -7.79 -3.68
C LYS A 74 -20.86 -8.94 -4.28
N THR A 75 -21.29 -8.79 -5.52
CA THR A 75 -22.07 -9.79 -6.23
C THR A 75 -21.42 -10.16 -7.56
N ARG A 76 -21.77 -11.32 -8.09
CA ARG A 76 -21.28 -11.81 -9.37
C ARG A 76 -21.61 -10.86 -10.53
N GLU A 77 -22.78 -10.26 -10.48
CA GLU A 77 -23.31 -9.40 -11.54
C GLU A 77 -22.54 -8.08 -11.67
N GLU A 78 -21.93 -7.61 -10.57
CA GLU A 78 -21.10 -6.40 -10.57
C GLU A 78 -19.73 -6.61 -11.24
N LEU A 79 -19.22 -7.85 -11.27
CA LEU A 79 -17.85 -8.12 -11.68
C LEU A 79 -17.52 -7.66 -13.10
N PRO A 80 -18.34 -7.88 -14.13
CA PRO A 80 -18.03 -7.43 -15.50
C PRO A 80 -17.87 -5.92 -15.62
N ALA A 81 -18.75 -5.14 -14.99
CA ALA A 81 -18.68 -3.67 -15.01
C ALA A 81 -17.43 -3.14 -14.28
N ALA A 82 -17.08 -3.75 -13.15
CA ALA A 82 -15.86 -3.41 -12.40
C ALA A 82 -14.59 -3.71 -13.22
N ILE A 83 -14.55 -4.83 -13.95
CA ILE A 83 -13.44 -5.18 -14.84
C ILE A 83 -13.28 -4.16 -15.97
N GLU A 84 -14.38 -3.75 -16.61
CA GLU A 84 -14.33 -2.72 -17.67
C GLU A 84 -13.84 -1.37 -17.11
N THR A 85 -14.26 -0.98 -15.91
CA THR A 85 -13.77 0.21 -15.23
C THR A 85 -12.25 0.13 -14.98
N ALA A 86 -11.74 -1.00 -14.54
CA ALA A 86 -10.30 -1.17 -14.33
C ALA A 86 -9.51 -1.18 -15.65
N PHE A 87 -10.06 -1.77 -16.72
CA PHE A 87 -9.45 -1.75 -18.06
C PHE A 87 -9.42 -0.36 -18.71
N SER A 88 -10.23 0.60 -18.27
CA SER A 88 -10.12 1.98 -18.76
C SER A 88 -8.85 2.68 -18.25
N GLU A 89 -8.27 2.17 -17.17
CA GLU A 89 -7.08 2.76 -16.52
C GLU A 89 -5.78 2.00 -16.83
N SER A 90 -5.85 0.70 -17.16
CA SER A 90 -4.68 -0.15 -17.37
C SER A 90 -4.97 -1.28 -18.36
N GLY A 91 -3.95 -1.71 -19.11
CA GLY A 91 -4.04 -2.90 -19.98
C GLY A 91 -4.10 -4.23 -19.22
N GLU A 92 -3.87 -4.21 -17.89
CA GLU A 92 -3.88 -5.38 -17.02
C GLU A 92 -4.80 -5.14 -15.82
N VAL A 93 -5.65 -6.10 -15.51
CA VAL A 93 -6.58 -6.05 -14.37
C VAL A 93 -6.24 -7.13 -13.36
N MET A 94 -6.18 -6.73 -12.10
CA MET A 94 -6.02 -7.63 -10.96
C MET A 94 -7.34 -7.74 -10.19
N VAL A 95 -7.79 -8.96 -9.94
CA VAL A 95 -8.87 -9.24 -8.99
C VAL A 95 -8.26 -9.87 -7.75
N GLU A 96 -8.56 -9.31 -6.59
CA GLU A 96 -7.95 -9.66 -5.31
C GLU A 96 -9.03 -9.99 -4.28
N SER A 97 -8.78 -11.04 -3.49
CA SER A 97 -9.67 -11.41 -2.36
C SER A 97 -9.82 -10.25 -1.37
N PHE A 98 -11.05 -10.01 -0.93
CA PHE A 98 -11.30 -9.04 0.13
C PHE A 98 -10.75 -9.55 1.47
N MET A 99 -10.05 -8.70 2.15
CA MET A 99 -9.59 -8.93 3.52
C MET A 99 -10.44 -8.06 4.47
N ASN A 100 -11.24 -8.69 5.31
CA ASN A 100 -12.04 -7.99 6.31
C ASN A 100 -11.17 -7.69 7.54
N GLY A 101 -10.53 -6.52 7.57
CA GLY A 101 -9.58 -6.16 8.61
C GLY A 101 -9.40 -4.66 8.76
N ARG A 102 -8.48 -4.27 9.65
CA ARG A 102 -8.10 -2.88 9.92
C ARG A 102 -7.01 -2.47 8.93
N GLU A 103 -7.20 -1.33 8.24
CA GLU A 103 -6.17 -0.78 7.35
C GLU A 103 -5.16 0.03 8.16
N VAL A 104 -3.86 -0.24 7.95
CA VAL A 104 -2.78 0.46 8.63
C VAL A 104 -1.67 0.81 7.66
N ALA A 105 -0.98 1.92 7.97
CA ALA A 105 0.15 2.41 7.21
C ALA A 105 1.37 2.58 8.12
N CYS A 106 2.56 2.23 7.62
CA CYS A 106 3.81 2.39 8.34
C CYS A 106 4.88 3.01 7.45
N GLY A 107 5.40 4.15 7.85
CA GLY A 107 6.50 4.83 7.18
C GLY A 107 7.84 4.18 7.49
N VAL A 108 8.72 4.10 6.49
CA VAL A 108 10.11 3.73 6.67
C VAL A 108 10.98 4.77 5.98
N VAL A 109 12.00 5.23 6.70
CA VAL A 109 12.93 6.26 6.23
C VAL A 109 14.35 5.74 6.37
N ARG A 110 15.21 5.95 5.38
CA ARG A 110 16.64 5.69 5.51
C ARG A 110 17.36 6.99 5.90
N ALA A 111 18.16 6.91 6.94
CA ALA A 111 18.99 8.01 7.40
C ALA A 111 20.31 7.44 7.96
N ASN A 112 21.45 8.03 7.58
CA ASN A 112 22.79 7.60 8.01
C ASN A 112 23.02 6.08 7.81
N GLY A 113 22.57 5.54 6.67
CA GLY A 113 22.69 4.12 6.33
C GLY A 113 21.79 3.18 7.14
N LYS A 114 20.92 3.70 8.02
CA LYS A 114 20.00 2.89 8.86
C LYS A 114 18.54 3.16 8.50
N GLY A 115 17.73 2.10 8.53
CA GLY A 115 16.28 2.22 8.42
C GLY A 115 15.68 2.72 9.74
N ILE A 116 14.91 3.80 9.69
CA ILE A 116 14.08 4.29 10.79
C ILE A 116 12.65 3.92 10.45
N VAL A 117 11.98 3.14 11.30
CA VAL A 117 10.58 2.77 11.14
C VAL A 117 9.72 3.69 11.99
N LEU A 118 8.79 4.38 11.35
CA LEU A 118 7.92 5.35 12.00
C LEU A 118 6.77 4.66 12.76
N PRO A 119 6.09 5.37 13.69
CA PRO A 119 4.88 4.87 14.32
C PRO A 119 3.82 4.48 13.29
N VAL A 120 3.05 3.44 13.60
CA VAL A 120 1.96 2.97 12.74
C VAL A 120 0.78 3.94 12.80
N THR A 121 0.14 4.18 11.66
CA THR A 121 -1.13 4.91 11.55
C THR A 121 -2.24 3.93 11.21
N GLU A 122 -3.35 3.97 11.92
CA GLU A 122 -4.57 3.30 11.50
C GLU A 122 -5.41 4.22 10.62
N ILE A 123 -5.96 3.66 9.53
CA ILE A 123 -6.82 4.37 8.58
C ILE A 123 -8.24 3.83 8.76
N ILE A 124 -9.11 4.66 9.33
CA ILE A 124 -10.52 4.34 9.57
C ILE A 124 -11.35 5.07 8.52
N SER A 125 -11.79 4.36 7.48
CA SER A 125 -12.65 4.94 6.45
C SER A 125 -14.11 4.89 6.87
N SER A 126 -14.86 5.99 6.65
CA SER A 126 -16.32 5.99 6.75
C SER A 126 -16.96 5.33 5.52
N ASN A 127 -16.23 5.20 4.42
CA ASN A 127 -16.63 4.47 3.24
C ASN A 127 -16.31 2.97 3.43
N GLU A 128 -16.83 2.13 2.54
CA GLU A 128 -16.57 0.67 2.58
C GLU A 128 -15.10 0.28 2.39
N PHE A 129 -14.28 1.19 1.88
CA PHE A 129 -12.81 1.09 1.78
C PHE A 129 -12.21 2.49 1.61
N PHE A 130 -10.89 2.61 1.73
CA PHE A 130 -10.16 3.86 1.58
C PHE A 130 -9.97 4.21 0.09
N ASP A 131 -11.06 4.61 -0.56
CA ASP A 131 -11.11 5.01 -1.97
C ASP A 131 -10.58 6.43 -2.21
N TYR A 132 -10.67 6.90 -3.47
CA TYR A 132 -10.26 8.26 -3.82
C TYR A 132 -11.04 9.32 -3.05
N GLU A 133 -12.35 9.13 -2.87
CA GLU A 133 -13.19 10.09 -2.14
C GLU A 133 -12.79 10.12 -0.65
N ALA A 134 -12.55 8.95 -0.04
CA ALA A 134 -12.10 8.86 1.34
C ALA A 134 -10.71 9.48 1.56
N LYS A 135 -9.83 9.42 0.55
CA LYS A 135 -8.46 10.01 0.60
C LYS A 135 -8.45 11.55 0.54
N TYR A 136 -9.38 12.15 -0.19
CA TYR A 136 -9.31 13.58 -0.53
C TYR A 136 -10.50 14.40 -0.06
N THR A 137 -11.56 13.78 0.50
CA THR A 137 -12.72 14.49 1.04
C THR A 137 -12.63 14.59 2.56
N PRO A 138 -12.57 15.81 3.14
CA PRO A 138 -12.53 16.00 4.58
C PRO A 138 -13.66 15.28 5.30
N GLY A 139 -13.33 14.55 6.37
CA GLY A 139 -14.32 13.83 7.21
C GLY A 139 -14.75 12.46 6.69
N LYS A 140 -14.24 11.99 5.54
CA LYS A 140 -14.53 10.65 5.00
C LYS A 140 -13.58 9.57 5.53
N SER A 141 -12.45 9.98 6.09
CA SER A 141 -11.52 9.08 6.78
C SER A 141 -10.99 9.74 8.05
N GLN A 142 -10.67 8.91 9.02
CA GLN A 142 -9.95 9.30 10.23
C GLN A 142 -8.62 8.54 10.24
N GLU A 143 -7.53 9.25 10.44
CA GLU A 143 -6.21 8.67 10.59
C GLU A 143 -5.74 8.85 12.03
N VAL A 144 -5.54 7.74 12.73
CA VAL A 144 -5.10 7.70 14.13
C VAL A 144 -3.61 7.38 14.18
N THR A 145 -2.80 8.34 14.63
CA THR A 145 -1.34 8.23 14.75
C THR A 145 -0.87 8.66 16.14
N PRO A 146 -0.17 7.82 16.92
CA PRO A 146 0.03 6.38 16.73
C PRO A 146 -1.28 5.56 16.73
N ALA A 147 -1.28 4.43 16.03
CA ALA A 147 -2.44 3.54 16.01
C ALA A 147 -2.71 2.94 17.41
N GLU A 148 -3.97 2.82 17.78
CA GLU A 148 -4.40 2.19 19.03
C GLU A 148 -4.50 0.67 18.84
N MET A 149 -3.37 -0.02 19.02
CA MET A 149 -3.21 -1.48 18.86
C MET A 149 -2.28 -2.04 19.94
N PRO A 150 -2.32 -3.38 20.19
CA PRO A 150 -1.36 -4.03 21.07
C PRO A 150 0.10 -3.82 20.58
N ASP A 151 1.03 -3.61 21.50
CA ASP A 151 2.43 -3.32 21.20
C ASP A 151 3.11 -4.41 20.36
N ASP A 152 2.77 -5.68 20.59
CA ASP A 152 3.29 -6.80 19.81
C ASP A 152 2.82 -6.79 18.35
N LEU A 153 1.58 -6.34 18.10
CA LEU A 153 1.05 -6.16 16.74
C LEU A 153 1.73 -4.98 16.05
N ILE A 154 1.87 -3.84 16.73
CA ILE A 154 2.60 -2.68 16.21
C ILE A 154 4.02 -3.08 15.83
N ASN A 155 4.73 -3.79 16.71
CA ASN A 155 6.09 -4.25 16.45
C ASN A 155 6.16 -5.20 15.23
N ARG A 156 5.20 -6.12 15.07
CA ARG A 156 5.13 -7.00 13.89
C ARG A 156 4.94 -6.22 12.59
N ILE A 157 4.05 -5.20 12.58
CA ILE A 157 3.84 -4.34 11.42
C ILE A 157 5.12 -3.58 11.09
N GLN A 158 5.79 -3.00 12.09
CA GLN A 158 7.03 -2.26 11.90
C GLN A 158 8.17 -3.14 11.37
N VAL A 159 8.36 -4.33 11.94
CA VAL A 159 9.35 -5.31 11.45
C VAL A 159 9.06 -5.72 10.01
N LEU A 160 7.80 -5.98 9.68
CA LEU A 160 7.40 -6.35 8.32
C LEU A 160 7.61 -5.20 7.34
N SER A 161 7.32 -3.95 7.74
CA SER A 161 7.58 -2.74 6.94
C SER A 161 9.07 -2.56 6.63
N SER A 162 9.94 -2.74 7.63
CA SER A 162 11.38 -2.72 7.45
C SER A 162 11.85 -3.81 6.49
N ARG A 163 11.33 -5.05 6.64
CA ARG A 163 11.66 -6.14 5.72
C ARG A 163 11.23 -5.87 4.28
N VAL A 164 10.02 -5.34 4.07
CA VAL A 164 9.54 -4.96 2.73
C VAL A 164 10.44 -3.89 2.12
N TYR A 165 10.83 -2.89 2.90
CA TYR A 165 11.75 -1.83 2.49
C TYR A 165 13.08 -2.40 1.98
N GLU A 166 13.72 -3.28 2.75
CA GLU A 166 15.00 -3.90 2.42
C GLU A 166 14.90 -4.84 1.21
N ILE A 167 13.88 -5.69 1.16
CA ILE A 167 13.67 -6.66 0.06
C ILE A 167 13.53 -5.93 -1.28
N LEU A 168 12.78 -4.83 -1.32
CA LEU A 168 12.54 -4.04 -2.54
C LEU A 168 13.70 -3.11 -2.89
N GLY A 169 14.74 -3.02 -2.05
CA GLY A 169 15.85 -2.09 -2.24
C GLY A 169 15.40 -0.63 -2.25
N CYS A 170 14.47 -0.29 -1.37
CA CYS A 170 13.94 1.06 -1.24
C CYS A 170 15.02 2.06 -0.79
N LYS A 171 14.77 3.34 -1.07
CA LYS A 171 15.61 4.47 -0.67
C LYS A 171 14.74 5.66 -0.28
N GLY A 172 15.25 6.48 0.65
CA GLY A 172 14.55 7.66 1.14
C GLY A 172 13.31 7.29 1.95
N ILE A 173 12.19 7.95 1.68
CA ILE A 173 10.95 7.81 2.43
C ILE A 173 9.96 6.95 1.65
N VAL A 174 9.43 5.90 2.26
CA VAL A 174 8.34 5.10 1.71
C VAL A 174 7.24 4.88 2.76
N ARG A 175 6.05 4.52 2.31
CA ARG A 175 4.93 4.10 3.15
C ARG A 175 4.48 2.71 2.72
N VAL A 176 4.45 1.78 3.66
CA VAL A 176 3.95 0.42 3.44
C VAL A 176 2.60 0.30 4.08
N ASP A 177 1.61 -0.15 3.31
CA ASP A 177 0.23 -0.26 3.73
C ASP A 177 -0.14 -1.74 3.90
N PHE A 178 -0.89 -2.07 4.97
CA PHE A 178 -1.32 -3.42 5.32
C PHE A 178 -2.80 -3.46 5.68
N ILE A 179 -3.40 -4.65 5.52
CA ILE A 179 -4.67 -5.00 6.17
C ILE A 179 -4.37 -5.99 7.30
N VAL A 180 -4.81 -5.67 8.51
CA VAL A 180 -4.67 -6.54 9.68
C VAL A 180 -5.94 -7.36 9.85
N VAL A 181 -5.84 -8.67 9.69
CA VAL A 181 -6.93 -9.62 9.88
C VAL A 181 -6.55 -10.59 11.00
N ASP A 182 -7.36 -10.70 12.02
CA ASP A 182 -7.12 -11.58 13.18
C ASP A 182 -5.68 -11.40 13.74
N ASP A 183 -5.30 -10.15 13.96
CA ASP A 183 -3.96 -9.72 14.40
C ASP A 183 -2.80 -10.09 13.47
N ASN A 184 -3.06 -10.51 12.24
CA ASN A 184 -2.02 -10.79 11.25
C ASN A 184 -1.98 -9.69 10.18
N PRO A 185 -0.83 -9.00 9.98
CA PRO A 185 -0.68 -8.01 8.94
C PRO A 185 -0.43 -8.68 7.58
N PHE A 186 -1.27 -8.32 6.60
CA PHE A 186 -1.15 -8.71 5.19
C PHE A 186 -0.76 -7.51 4.35
N PHE A 187 0.29 -7.62 3.57
CA PHE A 187 0.75 -6.56 2.67
C PHE A 187 -0.32 -6.18 1.67
N LEU A 188 -0.63 -4.89 1.59
CA LEU A 188 -1.55 -4.31 0.62
C LEU A 188 -0.79 -3.67 -0.55
N GLU A 189 -0.02 -2.63 -0.27
CA GLU A 189 0.79 -1.89 -1.26
C GLU A 189 1.96 -1.16 -0.60
N ILE A 190 2.86 -0.61 -1.42
CA ILE A 190 3.93 0.28 -0.99
C ILE A 190 3.93 1.55 -1.85
N ASN A 191 4.07 2.70 -1.20
CA ASN A 191 4.15 4.01 -1.82
C ASN A 191 5.58 4.54 -1.73
N THR A 192 6.29 4.59 -2.85
CA THR A 192 7.69 5.06 -2.94
C THR A 192 7.83 6.57 -3.06
N VAL A 193 6.71 7.28 -3.25
CA VAL A 193 6.61 8.74 -3.22
C VAL A 193 5.36 9.11 -2.43
N PRO A 194 5.38 8.92 -1.10
CA PRO A 194 4.21 9.22 -0.26
C PRO A 194 3.95 10.73 -0.20
N GLY A 195 2.70 11.09 0.16
CA GLY A 195 2.33 12.48 0.43
C GLY A 195 3.15 13.06 1.58
N MET A 196 3.57 14.33 1.43
CA MET A 196 4.47 15.01 2.37
C MET A 196 3.93 16.39 2.83
N THR A 197 2.63 16.65 2.66
CA THR A 197 1.99 17.82 3.28
C THR A 197 1.89 17.60 4.80
N MET A 198 1.72 18.65 5.59
CA MET A 198 1.61 18.56 7.05
C MET A 198 0.49 17.59 7.50
N GLU A 199 -0.57 17.46 6.71
CA GLU A 199 -1.69 16.56 6.98
C GLU A 199 -1.48 15.13 6.46
N SER A 200 -0.38 14.88 5.74
CA SER A 200 -0.09 13.54 5.21
C SER A 200 0.40 12.60 6.33
N ILE A 201 0.20 11.30 6.11
CA ILE A 201 0.53 10.24 7.07
C ILE A 201 1.99 10.30 7.51
N ILE A 202 2.94 10.41 6.58
CA ILE A 202 4.39 10.40 6.90
C ILE A 202 4.80 11.55 7.82
N PRO A 203 4.49 12.84 7.54
CA PRO A 203 4.78 13.92 8.46
C PRO A 203 4.14 13.75 9.84
N ARG A 204 2.92 13.25 9.91
CA ARG A 204 2.24 12.98 11.19
C ARG A 204 2.91 11.84 11.97
N GLN A 205 3.34 10.79 11.31
CA GLN A 205 4.12 9.71 11.93
C GLN A 205 5.48 10.19 12.44
N ALA A 206 6.18 10.99 11.64
CA ALA A 206 7.47 11.58 12.05
C ALA A 206 7.30 12.47 13.28
N ASN A 207 6.30 13.36 13.28
CA ASN A 207 5.98 14.20 14.43
C ASN A 207 5.64 13.38 15.69
N ALA A 208 4.87 12.31 15.56
CA ALA A 208 4.58 11.38 16.67
C ALA A 208 5.83 10.67 17.20
N ALA A 209 6.86 10.49 16.37
CA ALA A 209 8.17 9.99 16.77
C ALA A 209 9.11 11.09 17.33
N GLY A 210 8.65 12.33 17.44
CA GLY A 210 9.47 13.47 17.86
C GLY A 210 10.43 13.99 16.78
N ILE A 211 10.20 13.64 15.50
CA ILE A 211 11.00 14.08 14.35
C ILE A 211 10.23 15.18 13.61
N GLY A 212 10.75 16.40 13.63
CA GLY A 212 10.20 17.51 12.87
C GLY A 212 10.30 17.27 11.35
N LEU A 213 9.46 17.94 10.57
CA LEU A 213 9.49 17.79 9.10
C LEU A 213 10.82 18.27 8.49
N GLU A 214 11.42 19.32 9.05
CA GLU A 214 12.74 19.83 8.65
C GLU A 214 13.83 18.79 8.93
N ASP A 215 13.81 18.19 10.13
CA ASP A 215 14.76 17.14 10.51
C ASP A 215 14.60 15.91 9.61
N LEU A 216 13.36 15.50 9.31
CA LEU A 216 13.06 14.39 8.42
C LEU A 216 13.67 14.60 7.03
N TYR A 217 13.53 15.80 6.45
CA TYR A 217 14.15 16.12 5.16
C TYR A 217 15.67 16.19 5.24
N SER A 218 16.21 16.78 6.30
CA SER A 218 17.66 16.86 6.53
C SER A 218 18.28 15.45 6.58
N MET A 219 17.69 14.54 7.36
CA MET A 219 18.13 13.14 7.46
C MET A 219 18.20 12.44 6.09
N VAL A 220 17.18 12.64 5.25
CA VAL A 220 17.10 11.98 3.93
C VAL A 220 18.08 12.60 2.93
N ILE A 221 18.35 13.90 3.04
CA ILE A 221 19.35 14.60 2.23
C ILE A 221 20.77 14.18 2.64
N GLU A 222 21.05 14.14 3.95
CA GLU A 222 22.35 13.74 4.48
C GLU A 222 22.72 12.30 4.13
N ASP A 223 21.74 11.38 4.01
CA ASP A 223 21.97 9.98 3.60
C ASP A 223 22.48 9.86 2.15
N LEU A 224 22.57 10.97 1.39
CA LEU A 224 23.10 11.00 0.03
C LEU A 224 24.61 11.17 -0.03
N PHE A 225 25.22 11.64 1.03
CA PHE A 225 26.64 12.03 1.09
C PHE A 225 27.40 11.22 2.14
#